data_371f216ce982685fb58274b48ed7e9f6
#
_entry.id   371f216ce982685fb58274b48ed7e9f6
#
_cell.length_a   1.000
_cell.length_b   1.000
_cell.length_c   1.000
_cell.angle_alpha   90.00
_cell.angle_beta   90.00
_cell.angle_gamma   90.00
#
_symmetry.space_group_name_H-M   'P 1'
#
loop_
_entity.id
_entity.type
_entity.pdbx_description
1 polymer ?
#
loop_
_entity_poly.entity_id
_entity_poly.type
_entity_poly.pdbx_seq_one_letter_code
_entity_poly.pdbx_strand_id
1 'polypeptide(L)'
;MKVLPVVFNPNYHINGWETNHRFPMPKYQLLYQLLVEEGICDPKKFHQASPAPRNALERVHLPSYLDDFLAGQLDAKMMRRIGLPWSEGLVARTLASSGGSLMAGRLALELGIACNLGGGTHHAFPDYGAGFCIFNDVSVALRQLRAESRIRRALIVDLDVHQGDGTAWIHREEPEIFTFSMHCEVNFPFRKQQSDLDIPLSEGMEDEEYIEILENHLPFLIRDHQPDLIFFNAGCDPHMDDPLGKLKLTSEGLMARDTLVFETAVQAGIPIAAVLGGGYSRDHHEIAQRHSIVVRAASNVYKNTHESGIPSP
;
A
#
# COMPACT_ATOMS: atom_id res chain seq x y z
N MET A 1 -2.46 -14.28 23.44
CA MET A 1 -2.91 -13.10 22.66
C MET A 1 -2.72 -13.39 21.18
N LYS A 2 -3.73 -13.10 20.35
CA LYS A 2 -3.58 -13.13 18.90
C LYS A 2 -2.63 -11.99 18.50
N VAL A 3 -1.76 -12.24 17.54
CA VAL A 3 -0.75 -11.27 17.05
C VAL A 3 -1.17 -10.83 15.65
N LEU A 4 -1.07 -9.54 15.38
CA LEU A 4 -1.36 -8.99 14.04
C LEU A 4 -0.56 -9.76 12.96
N PRO A 5 -1.20 -10.26 11.91
CA PRO A 5 -0.52 -10.84 10.77
C PRO A 5 0.27 -9.78 10.01
N VAL A 6 1.59 -9.94 9.95
CA VAL A 6 2.48 -9.03 9.22
C VAL A 6 3.30 -9.81 8.21
N VAL A 7 3.28 -9.34 6.97
CA VAL A 7 4.03 -9.93 5.85
C VAL A 7 5.33 -9.16 5.65
N PHE A 8 6.42 -9.88 5.60
CA PHE A 8 7.75 -9.35 5.27
C PHE A 8 8.52 -10.33 4.39
N ASN A 9 9.34 -9.81 3.49
CA ASN A 9 10.27 -10.59 2.71
C ASN A 9 11.64 -9.88 2.68
N PRO A 10 12.76 -10.57 2.97
CA PRO A 10 14.09 -9.98 2.91
C PRO A 10 14.42 -9.31 1.57
N ASN A 11 13.84 -9.78 0.47
CA ASN A 11 14.00 -9.18 -0.85
C ASN A 11 13.32 -7.79 -1.02
N TYR A 12 12.58 -7.29 -0.02
CA TYR A 12 12.08 -5.90 -0.06
C TYR A 12 13.22 -4.90 0.00
N HIS A 13 14.34 -5.29 0.59
CA HIS A 13 15.59 -4.54 0.59
C HIS A 13 16.54 -5.08 -0.50
N ILE A 14 17.26 -4.18 -1.15
CA ILE A 14 18.31 -4.50 -2.13
C ILE A 14 19.66 -4.14 -1.52
N ASN A 15 20.53 -5.13 -1.34
CA ASN A 15 21.88 -4.91 -0.84
C ASN A 15 22.69 -4.07 -1.84
N GLY A 16 23.50 -3.14 -1.33
CA GLY A 16 24.31 -2.26 -2.17
C GLY A 16 23.52 -1.15 -2.88
N TRP A 17 22.28 -0.86 -2.44
CA TRP A 17 21.52 0.26 -2.96
C TRP A 17 22.24 1.60 -2.73
N GLU A 18 22.20 2.48 -3.73
CA GLU A 18 22.85 3.80 -3.65
C GLU A 18 22.24 4.64 -2.51
N THR A 19 23.07 5.07 -1.57
CA THR A 19 22.62 5.81 -0.38
C THR A 19 22.01 7.18 -0.69
N ASN A 20 22.34 7.77 -1.86
CA ASN A 20 21.85 9.08 -2.29
C ASN A 20 20.60 9.00 -3.17
N HIS A 21 20.07 7.80 -3.45
CA HIS A 21 18.88 7.67 -4.26
C HIS A 21 17.65 8.21 -3.50
N ARG A 22 16.76 8.91 -4.23
CA ARG A 22 15.51 9.46 -3.62
C ARG A 22 14.62 8.39 -3.00
N PHE A 23 14.61 7.19 -3.58
CA PHE A 23 13.87 6.05 -3.05
C PHE A 23 14.65 5.44 -1.87
N PRO A 24 14.11 5.50 -0.65
CA PRO A 24 14.84 5.08 0.56
C PRO A 24 14.77 3.57 0.75
N MET A 25 15.45 2.81 -0.12
CA MET A 25 15.42 1.34 -0.11
C MET A 25 15.70 0.70 1.25
N PRO A 26 16.61 1.22 2.11
CA PRO A 26 16.87 0.65 3.43
C PRO A 26 15.67 0.68 4.39
N LYS A 27 14.66 1.53 4.14
CA LYS A 27 13.49 1.68 5.03
C LYS A 27 12.80 0.35 5.35
N TYR A 28 12.74 -0.59 4.43
CA TYR A 28 12.05 -1.87 4.61
C TYR A 28 12.72 -2.78 5.66
N GLN A 29 14.06 -2.87 5.60
CA GLN A 29 14.82 -3.63 6.58
C GLN A 29 14.82 -2.94 7.94
N LEU A 30 14.96 -1.62 7.96
CA LEU A 30 14.94 -0.84 9.20
C LEU A 30 13.57 -0.88 9.86
N LEU A 31 12.49 -0.83 9.10
CA LEU A 31 11.13 -1.00 9.61
C LEU A 31 10.94 -2.38 10.26
N TYR A 32 11.39 -3.45 9.59
CA TYR A 32 11.34 -4.80 10.17
C TYR A 32 12.08 -4.85 11.51
N GLN A 33 13.32 -4.32 11.54
CA GLN A 33 14.15 -4.30 12.77
C GLN A 33 13.47 -3.51 13.88
N LEU A 34 12.96 -2.30 13.58
CA LEU A 34 12.25 -1.44 14.53
C LEU A 34 11.05 -2.15 15.17
N LEU A 35 10.20 -2.80 14.36
CA LEU A 35 9.00 -3.50 14.85
C LEU A 35 9.34 -4.69 15.74
N VAL A 36 10.47 -5.36 15.50
CA VAL A 36 10.98 -6.46 16.33
C VAL A 36 11.57 -5.92 17.63
N GLU A 37 12.44 -4.91 17.56
CA GLU A 37 13.09 -4.30 18.73
C GLU A 37 12.10 -3.73 19.74
N GLU A 38 11.02 -3.14 19.24
CA GLU A 38 9.95 -2.59 20.08
C GLU A 38 8.90 -3.63 20.55
N GLY A 39 9.06 -4.89 20.13
CA GLY A 39 8.14 -5.97 20.51
C GLY A 39 6.74 -5.86 19.91
N ILE A 40 6.56 -5.05 18.86
CA ILE A 40 5.30 -4.94 18.12
C ILE A 40 5.04 -6.22 17.34
N CYS A 41 6.09 -6.79 16.76
CA CYS A 41 6.06 -8.04 16.01
C CYS A 41 7.06 -9.05 16.56
N ASP A 42 6.65 -10.30 16.66
CA ASP A 42 7.54 -11.43 16.97
C ASP A 42 8.24 -11.86 15.67
N PRO A 43 9.59 -11.91 15.63
CA PRO A 43 10.33 -12.29 14.43
C PRO A 43 9.98 -13.69 13.90
N LYS A 44 9.46 -14.57 14.76
CA LYS A 44 9.03 -15.93 14.39
C LYS A 44 7.62 -15.98 13.79
N LYS A 45 6.87 -14.87 13.82
CA LYS A 45 5.47 -14.78 13.40
C LYS A 45 5.25 -13.95 12.14
N PHE A 46 6.32 -13.44 11.54
CA PHE A 46 6.21 -12.83 10.24
C PHE A 46 5.86 -13.86 9.16
N HIS A 47 4.93 -13.49 8.30
CA HIS A 47 4.59 -14.27 7.13
C HIS A 47 5.53 -13.91 5.98
N GLN A 48 6.30 -14.87 5.49
CA GLN A 48 7.18 -14.65 4.33
C GLN A 48 6.44 -15.01 3.05
N ALA A 49 6.13 -14.00 2.24
CA ALA A 49 5.46 -14.19 0.96
C ALA A 49 6.39 -14.85 -0.07
N SER A 50 5.82 -15.75 -0.87
CA SER A 50 6.44 -16.16 -2.13
C SER A 50 6.36 -15.02 -3.15
N PRO A 51 7.29 -14.96 -4.13
CA PRO A 51 7.15 -14.06 -5.27
C PRO A 51 5.79 -14.23 -5.96
N ALA A 52 5.21 -13.13 -6.45
CA ALA A 52 3.95 -13.20 -7.18
C ALA A 52 4.09 -14.12 -8.39
N PRO A 53 3.19 -15.10 -8.59
CA PRO A 53 3.26 -15.98 -9.73
C PRO A 53 2.89 -15.22 -11.01
N ARG A 54 3.50 -15.61 -12.13
CA ARG A 54 3.33 -14.96 -13.42
C ARG A 54 1.86 -14.80 -13.81
N ASN A 55 1.06 -15.83 -13.64
CA ASN A 55 -0.36 -15.81 -13.97
C ASN A 55 -1.17 -14.77 -13.16
N ALA A 56 -0.73 -14.41 -11.96
CA ALA A 56 -1.34 -13.31 -11.20
C ALA A 56 -0.94 -11.96 -11.78
N LEU A 57 0.34 -11.77 -12.15
CA LEU A 57 0.83 -10.55 -12.78
C LEU A 57 0.13 -10.28 -14.13
N GLU A 58 -0.04 -11.31 -14.96
CA GLU A 58 -0.71 -11.24 -16.27
C GLU A 58 -2.20 -10.87 -16.19
N ARG A 59 -2.81 -10.94 -15.00
CA ARG A 59 -4.18 -10.42 -14.81
C ARG A 59 -4.25 -8.89 -14.86
N VAL A 60 -3.11 -8.22 -14.70
CA VAL A 60 -3.02 -6.75 -14.67
C VAL A 60 -2.11 -6.23 -15.76
N HIS A 61 -0.95 -6.83 -15.92
CA HIS A 61 0.11 -6.33 -16.79
C HIS A 61 0.21 -7.12 -18.08
N LEU A 62 0.53 -6.42 -19.18
CA LEU A 62 0.75 -7.04 -20.47
C LEU A 62 1.94 -8.01 -20.42
N PRO A 63 1.83 -9.21 -21.02
CA PRO A 63 2.94 -10.18 -21.05
C PRO A 63 4.24 -9.60 -21.60
N SER A 64 4.19 -8.76 -22.65
CA SER A 64 5.37 -8.12 -23.23
C SER A 64 6.07 -7.20 -22.21
N TYR A 65 5.32 -6.39 -21.46
CA TYR A 65 5.88 -5.53 -20.41
C TYR A 65 6.54 -6.35 -19.29
N LEU A 66 5.89 -7.43 -18.89
CA LEU A 66 6.44 -8.35 -17.90
C LEU A 66 7.75 -8.97 -18.38
N ASP A 67 7.77 -9.49 -19.62
CA ASP A 67 8.95 -10.12 -20.21
C ASP A 67 10.12 -9.13 -20.33
N ASP A 68 9.86 -7.93 -20.85
CA ASP A 68 10.88 -6.89 -21.03
C ASP A 68 11.45 -6.43 -19.68
N PHE A 69 10.61 -6.25 -18.65
CA PHE A 69 11.10 -5.88 -17.33
C PHE A 69 11.92 -7.00 -16.70
N LEU A 70 11.41 -8.24 -16.72
CA LEU A 70 12.09 -9.39 -16.11
C LEU A 70 13.44 -9.69 -16.76
N ALA A 71 13.55 -9.47 -18.08
CA ALA A 71 14.78 -9.68 -18.85
C ALA A 71 15.71 -8.44 -18.87
N GLY A 72 15.33 -7.31 -18.26
CA GLY A 72 16.10 -6.06 -18.31
C GLY A 72 16.12 -5.41 -19.69
N GLN A 73 15.07 -5.60 -20.49
CA GLN A 73 14.96 -5.15 -21.88
C GLN A 73 14.07 -3.90 -22.05
N LEU A 74 13.52 -3.36 -20.94
CA LEU A 74 12.82 -2.09 -20.98
C LEU A 74 13.75 -0.99 -21.49
N ASP A 75 13.25 -0.13 -22.38
CA ASP A 75 14.03 0.98 -22.90
C ASP A 75 14.39 2.02 -21.81
N ALA A 76 15.39 2.85 -22.12
CA ALA A 76 15.89 3.86 -21.18
C ALA A 76 14.82 4.91 -20.81
N LYS A 77 13.79 5.15 -21.63
CA LYS A 77 12.71 6.09 -21.34
C LYS A 77 11.75 5.49 -20.32
N MET A 78 11.40 4.21 -20.48
CA MET A 78 10.57 3.48 -19.52
C MET A 78 11.27 3.36 -18.16
N MET A 79 12.57 3.00 -18.15
CA MET A 79 13.34 2.93 -16.90
C MET A 79 13.46 4.28 -16.18
N ARG A 80 13.67 5.39 -16.94
CA ARG A 80 13.65 6.74 -16.34
C ARG A 80 12.29 7.12 -15.78
N ARG A 81 11.18 6.66 -16.39
CA ARG A 81 9.82 6.90 -15.89
C ARG A 81 9.56 6.14 -14.58
N ILE A 82 10.05 4.92 -14.48
CA ILE A 82 10.06 4.14 -13.23
C ILE A 82 10.91 4.86 -12.16
N GLY A 83 12.08 5.37 -12.55
CA GLY A 83 12.97 6.09 -11.65
C GLY A 83 13.82 5.19 -10.74
N LEU A 84 13.90 3.90 -11.01
CA LEU A 84 14.71 2.92 -10.30
C LEU A 84 15.68 2.24 -11.28
N PRO A 85 16.97 2.07 -10.97
CA PRO A 85 17.91 1.36 -11.83
C PRO A 85 17.57 -0.13 -11.87
N TRP A 86 17.55 -0.70 -13.08
CA TRP A 86 17.29 -2.13 -13.22
C TRP A 86 18.41 -2.97 -12.63
N SER A 87 18.03 -4.05 -11.97
CA SER A 87 18.92 -5.10 -11.47
C SER A 87 18.11 -6.38 -11.20
N GLU A 88 18.76 -7.52 -11.12
CA GLU A 88 18.13 -8.77 -10.67
C GLU A 88 17.52 -8.62 -9.26
N GLY A 89 18.18 -7.85 -8.39
CA GLY A 89 17.66 -7.50 -7.07
C GLY A 89 16.36 -6.71 -7.13
N LEU A 90 16.23 -5.77 -8.09
CA LEU A 90 14.98 -5.02 -8.29
C LEU A 90 13.87 -5.95 -8.81
N VAL A 91 14.18 -6.89 -9.68
CA VAL A 91 13.23 -7.91 -10.13
C VAL A 91 12.75 -8.75 -8.96
N ALA A 92 13.67 -9.31 -8.17
CA ALA A 92 13.35 -10.13 -6.99
C ALA A 92 12.48 -9.35 -5.99
N ARG A 93 12.83 -8.07 -5.72
CA ARG A 93 12.05 -7.18 -4.88
C ARG A 93 10.63 -6.96 -5.40
N THR A 94 10.50 -6.66 -6.67
CA THR A 94 9.21 -6.35 -7.30
C THR A 94 8.26 -7.54 -7.23
N LEU A 95 8.75 -8.73 -7.54
CA LEU A 95 7.99 -9.97 -7.44
C LEU A 95 7.62 -10.30 -5.99
N ALA A 96 8.56 -10.14 -5.05
CA ALA A 96 8.31 -10.36 -3.63
C ALA A 96 7.27 -9.39 -3.07
N SER A 97 7.35 -8.10 -3.43
CA SER A 97 6.39 -7.07 -3.00
C SER A 97 4.97 -7.38 -3.47
N SER A 98 4.79 -7.72 -4.75
CA SER A 98 3.48 -8.11 -5.28
C SER A 98 2.94 -9.39 -4.64
N GLY A 99 3.81 -10.37 -4.37
CA GLY A 99 3.44 -11.58 -3.63
C GLY A 99 3.05 -11.29 -2.19
N GLY A 100 3.70 -10.30 -1.57
CA GLY A 100 3.41 -9.84 -0.21
C GLY A 100 2.01 -9.24 -0.10
N SER A 101 1.62 -8.40 -1.04
CA SER A 101 0.27 -7.80 -1.06
C SER A 101 -0.80 -8.87 -1.28
N LEU A 102 -0.56 -9.83 -2.17
CA LEU A 102 -1.48 -10.96 -2.33
C LEU A 102 -1.61 -11.80 -1.04
N MET A 103 -0.50 -12.06 -0.35
CA MET A 103 -0.52 -12.78 0.93
C MET A 103 -1.24 -11.98 2.01
N ALA A 104 -1.02 -10.67 2.10
CA ALA A 104 -1.71 -9.81 3.06
C ALA A 104 -3.23 -9.83 2.83
N GLY A 105 -3.68 -9.76 1.57
CA GLY A 105 -5.10 -9.90 1.25
C GLY A 105 -5.70 -11.24 1.70
N ARG A 106 -4.98 -12.37 1.49
CA ARG A 106 -5.42 -13.69 1.96
C ARG A 106 -5.49 -13.77 3.49
N LEU A 107 -4.48 -13.23 4.18
CA LEU A 107 -4.44 -13.20 5.65
C LEU A 107 -5.54 -12.30 6.23
N ALA A 108 -5.81 -11.15 5.60
CA ALA A 108 -6.91 -10.29 6.01
C ALA A 108 -8.26 -11.00 5.92
N LEU A 109 -8.54 -11.72 4.84
CA LEU A 109 -9.76 -12.52 4.67
C LEU A 109 -9.91 -13.65 5.72
N GLU A 110 -8.80 -14.12 6.29
CA GLU A 110 -8.80 -15.21 7.28
C GLU A 110 -8.78 -14.70 8.73
N LEU A 111 -8.15 -13.55 8.95
CA LEU A 111 -7.80 -13.07 10.30
C LEU A 111 -8.31 -11.66 10.60
N GLY A 112 -8.98 -11.01 9.65
CA GLY A 112 -9.61 -9.69 9.76
C GLY A 112 -8.70 -8.54 9.35
N ILE A 113 -7.49 -8.44 9.89
CA ILE A 113 -6.51 -7.39 9.57
C ILE A 113 -5.18 -8.04 9.20
N ALA A 114 -4.50 -7.52 8.19
CA ALA A 114 -3.11 -7.87 7.88
C ALA A 114 -2.35 -6.67 7.31
N CYS A 115 -1.03 -6.62 7.54
CA CYS A 115 -0.14 -5.59 6.99
C CYS A 115 0.98 -6.23 6.16
N ASN A 116 1.27 -5.67 4.99
CA ASN A 116 2.47 -5.98 4.22
C ASN A 116 3.51 -4.88 4.44
N LEU A 117 4.73 -5.22 4.89
CA LEU A 117 5.84 -4.27 5.03
C LEU A 117 6.46 -3.89 3.67
N GLY A 118 5.64 -3.79 2.65
CA GLY A 118 5.96 -3.40 1.29
C GLY A 118 4.68 -3.06 0.54
N GLY A 119 4.76 -2.96 -0.79
CA GLY A 119 3.59 -2.71 -1.64
C GLY A 119 3.17 -1.24 -1.70
N GLY A 120 1.99 -1.01 -2.30
CA GLY A 120 1.45 0.32 -2.57
C GLY A 120 1.98 0.93 -3.86
N THR A 121 2.25 0.11 -4.86
CA THR A 121 2.84 0.53 -6.14
C THR A 121 1.76 1.01 -7.14
N HIS A 122 1.02 2.03 -6.75
CA HIS A 122 -0.21 2.52 -7.36
C HIS A 122 -0.03 3.30 -8.69
N HIS A 123 1.21 3.69 -9.04
CA HIS A 123 1.50 4.38 -10.32
C HIS A 123 1.85 3.43 -11.47
N ALA A 124 1.83 2.12 -11.26
CA ALA A 124 2.07 1.17 -12.33
C ALA A 124 0.80 0.93 -13.16
N PHE A 125 0.92 1.13 -14.47
CA PHE A 125 -0.09 0.87 -15.49
C PHE A 125 0.09 -0.54 -16.08
N PRO A 126 -0.86 -1.04 -16.89
CA PRO A 126 -0.75 -2.39 -17.48
C PRO A 126 0.51 -2.60 -18.33
N ASP A 127 0.99 -1.56 -18.99
CA ASP A 127 2.05 -1.60 -20.00
C ASP A 127 3.29 -0.77 -19.67
N TYR A 128 3.33 -0.09 -18.52
CA TYR A 128 4.49 0.65 -18.03
C TYR A 128 4.43 0.94 -16.54
N GLY A 129 5.60 1.19 -15.95
CA GLY A 129 5.75 1.69 -14.59
C GLY A 129 6.07 3.18 -14.54
N ALA A 130 5.79 3.81 -13.40
CA ALA A 130 6.11 5.22 -13.13
C ALA A 130 6.27 5.45 -11.63
N GLY A 131 6.92 6.57 -11.21
CA GLY A 131 6.92 7.00 -9.81
C GLY A 131 7.38 5.92 -8.83
N PHE A 132 8.47 5.22 -9.14
CA PHE A 132 9.03 4.10 -8.37
C PHE A 132 8.16 2.83 -8.35
N CYS A 133 7.06 2.80 -9.10
CA CYS A 133 6.16 1.65 -9.23
C CYS A 133 6.44 0.90 -10.52
N ILE A 134 6.49 -0.42 -10.44
CA ILE A 134 6.77 -1.31 -11.58
C ILE A 134 5.55 -2.16 -11.88
N PHE A 135 5.05 -2.95 -10.92
CA PHE A 135 3.81 -3.69 -11.02
C PHE A 135 2.81 -3.16 -9.98
N ASN A 136 1.54 -3.05 -10.33
CA ASN A 136 0.48 -2.61 -9.42
C ASN A 136 0.07 -3.78 -8.51
N ASP A 137 0.73 -3.87 -7.38
CA ASP A 137 0.65 -5.00 -6.46
C ASP A 137 -0.75 -5.21 -5.86
N VAL A 138 -1.44 -4.13 -5.52
CA VAL A 138 -2.82 -4.18 -4.99
C VAL A 138 -3.78 -4.68 -6.07
N SER A 139 -3.69 -4.15 -7.29
CA SER A 139 -4.51 -4.60 -8.41
C SER A 139 -4.25 -6.08 -8.76
N VAL A 140 -2.97 -6.51 -8.72
CA VAL A 140 -2.60 -7.92 -8.90
C VAL A 140 -3.23 -8.80 -7.82
N ALA A 141 -3.15 -8.38 -6.56
CA ALA A 141 -3.74 -9.12 -5.44
C ALA A 141 -5.27 -9.23 -5.59
N LEU A 142 -5.96 -8.14 -5.88
CA LEU A 142 -7.42 -8.13 -6.00
C LEU A 142 -7.91 -8.99 -7.18
N ARG A 143 -7.33 -8.83 -8.37
CA ARG A 143 -7.73 -9.65 -9.53
C ARG A 143 -7.41 -11.13 -9.33
N GLN A 144 -6.32 -11.46 -8.62
CA GLN A 144 -6.01 -12.84 -8.26
C GLN A 144 -7.02 -13.40 -7.25
N LEU A 145 -7.35 -12.67 -6.19
CA LEU A 145 -8.36 -13.11 -5.19
C LEU A 145 -9.76 -13.28 -5.79
N ARG A 146 -10.14 -12.41 -6.73
CA ARG A 146 -11.39 -12.57 -7.50
C ARG A 146 -11.36 -13.83 -8.38
N ALA A 147 -10.25 -14.11 -9.04
CA ALA A 147 -10.08 -15.32 -9.85
C ALA A 147 -10.12 -16.61 -9.01
N GLU A 148 -9.69 -16.53 -7.75
CA GLU A 148 -9.79 -17.59 -6.74
C GLU A 148 -11.20 -17.69 -6.13
N SER A 149 -12.14 -16.83 -6.54
CA SER A 149 -13.50 -16.71 -5.97
C SER A 149 -13.50 -16.45 -4.45
N ARG A 150 -12.43 -15.82 -3.94
CA ARG A 150 -12.30 -15.44 -2.53
C ARG A 150 -13.05 -14.16 -2.20
N ILE A 151 -13.17 -13.26 -3.16
CA ILE A 151 -13.89 -11.99 -3.10
C ILE A 151 -14.65 -11.76 -4.40
N ARG A 152 -15.70 -10.96 -4.33
CA ARG A 152 -16.42 -10.44 -5.49
C ARG A 152 -16.18 -8.94 -5.63
N ARG A 153 -16.35 -8.17 -4.53
CA ARG A 153 -16.18 -6.71 -4.49
C ARG A 153 -15.03 -6.32 -3.60
N ALA A 154 -14.35 -5.25 -3.96
CA ALA A 154 -13.28 -4.68 -3.14
C ALA A 154 -13.33 -3.16 -3.13
N LEU A 155 -12.82 -2.56 -2.05
CA LEU A 155 -12.59 -1.13 -1.95
C LEU A 155 -11.08 -0.89 -1.80
N ILE A 156 -10.51 -0.06 -2.68
CA ILE A 156 -9.16 0.46 -2.52
C ILE A 156 -9.26 1.82 -1.86
N VAL A 157 -8.70 1.95 -0.66
CA VAL A 157 -8.57 3.21 0.08
C VAL A 157 -7.13 3.67 -0.09
N ASP A 158 -6.90 4.60 -1.00
CA ASP A 158 -5.59 5.16 -1.31
C ASP A 158 -5.43 6.53 -0.64
N LEU A 159 -4.64 6.56 0.44
CA LEU A 159 -4.34 7.75 1.22
C LEU A 159 -2.87 8.16 1.13
N ASP A 160 -2.17 7.72 0.08
CA ASP A 160 -0.89 8.26 -0.36
C ASP A 160 -1.08 9.73 -0.77
N VAL A 161 -0.05 10.56 -0.59
CA VAL A 161 -0.14 11.98 -0.99
C VAL A 161 -0.31 12.16 -2.50
N HIS A 162 0.09 11.13 -3.26
CA HIS A 162 -0.03 11.08 -4.72
C HIS A 162 -1.29 10.32 -5.13
N GLN A 163 -1.99 10.78 -6.19
CA GLN A 163 -3.08 9.98 -6.74
C GLN A 163 -2.56 8.65 -7.29
N GLY A 164 -3.23 7.55 -6.96
CA GLY A 164 -2.99 6.24 -7.57
C GLY A 164 -3.48 6.14 -9.01
N ASP A 165 -2.84 6.87 -9.93
CA ASP A 165 -3.27 6.99 -11.32
C ASP A 165 -3.25 5.65 -12.08
N GLY A 166 -2.27 4.79 -11.81
CA GLY A 166 -2.22 3.44 -12.36
C GLY A 166 -3.39 2.58 -11.86
N THR A 167 -3.69 2.65 -10.57
CA THR A 167 -4.82 1.95 -9.94
C THR A 167 -6.16 2.41 -10.53
N ALA A 168 -6.39 3.72 -10.61
CA ALA A 168 -7.59 4.29 -11.21
C ALA A 168 -7.77 3.83 -12.67
N TRP A 169 -6.69 3.87 -13.46
CA TRP A 169 -6.72 3.41 -14.84
C TRP A 169 -7.03 1.92 -14.98
N ILE A 170 -6.45 1.06 -14.17
CA ILE A 170 -6.63 -0.39 -14.23
C ILE A 170 -8.08 -0.78 -13.95
N HIS A 171 -8.74 -0.13 -12.99
CA HIS A 171 -10.07 -0.50 -12.51
C HIS A 171 -11.21 0.34 -13.09
N ARG A 172 -10.94 1.30 -13.97
CA ARG A 172 -11.92 2.26 -14.53
C ARG A 172 -13.18 1.62 -15.18
N GLU A 173 -13.12 0.34 -15.54
CA GLU A 173 -14.23 -0.42 -16.14
C GLU A 173 -14.66 -1.61 -15.27
N GLU A 174 -14.26 -1.62 -13.99
CA GLU A 174 -14.51 -2.71 -13.05
C GLU A 174 -15.34 -2.22 -11.84
N PRO A 175 -16.67 -2.08 -11.97
CA PRO A 175 -17.51 -1.53 -10.90
C PRO A 175 -17.49 -2.36 -9.60
N GLU A 176 -16.98 -3.59 -9.64
CA GLU A 176 -16.79 -4.40 -8.45
C GLU A 176 -15.57 -4.02 -7.63
N ILE A 177 -14.64 -3.25 -8.18
CA ILE A 177 -13.45 -2.75 -7.45
C ILE A 177 -13.56 -1.23 -7.41
N PHE A 178 -14.04 -0.70 -6.29
CA PHE A 178 -14.17 0.74 -6.10
C PHE A 178 -12.83 1.35 -5.72
N THR A 179 -12.42 2.38 -6.44
CA THR A 179 -11.18 3.13 -6.21
C THR A 179 -11.48 4.47 -5.55
N PHE A 180 -10.96 4.66 -4.33
CA PHE A 180 -11.05 5.91 -3.58
C PHE A 180 -9.65 6.47 -3.35
N SER A 181 -9.40 7.72 -3.72
CA SER A 181 -8.12 8.40 -3.54
C SER A 181 -8.32 9.78 -2.91
N MET A 182 -7.68 10.00 -1.75
CA MET A 182 -7.49 11.34 -1.17
C MET A 182 -6.03 11.73 -1.35
N HIS A 183 -5.78 12.73 -2.19
CA HIS A 183 -4.42 13.09 -2.58
C HIS A 183 -4.24 14.60 -2.73
N CYS A 184 -3.02 15.08 -2.57
CA CYS A 184 -2.74 16.49 -2.81
C CYS A 184 -2.84 16.82 -4.31
N GLU A 185 -3.69 17.78 -4.66
CA GLU A 185 -4.01 18.13 -6.04
C GLU A 185 -2.78 18.46 -6.88
N VAL A 186 -1.86 19.21 -6.31
CA VAL A 186 -0.67 19.72 -7.02
C VAL A 186 0.52 18.75 -7.00
N ASN A 187 0.40 17.61 -6.30
CA ASN A 187 1.42 16.56 -6.33
C ASN A 187 1.39 15.77 -7.64
N PHE A 188 2.46 15.00 -7.89
CA PHE A 188 2.47 13.99 -8.96
C PHE A 188 1.29 13.01 -8.78
N PRO A 189 0.75 12.45 -9.87
CA PRO A 189 1.02 12.73 -11.28
C PRO A 189 0.39 14.07 -11.73
N PHE A 190 1.04 14.78 -12.64
CA PHE A 190 0.50 16.05 -13.16
C PHE A 190 -0.73 15.87 -14.06
N ARG A 191 -0.89 14.69 -14.64
CA ARG A 191 -2.10 14.26 -15.33
C ARG A 191 -2.76 13.19 -14.50
N LYS A 192 -3.75 13.59 -13.71
CA LYS A 192 -4.55 12.66 -12.92
C LYS A 192 -5.36 11.73 -13.84
N GLN A 193 -5.63 10.54 -13.33
CA GLN A 193 -6.66 9.66 -13.85
C GLN A 193 -7.96 9.88 -13.06
N GLN A 194 -9.01 9.18 -13.42
CA GLN A 194 -10.29 9.26 -12.72
C GLN A 194 -10.51 7.98 -11.93
N SER A 195 -10.52 8.10 -10.61
CA SER A 195 -10.98 7.06 -9.69
C SER A 195 -12.51 7.09 -9.61
N ASP A 196 -13.13 6.11 -8.97
CA ASP A 196 -14.57 6.18 -8.69
C ASP A 196 -14.89 7.36 -7.76
N LEU A 197 -13.97 7.67 -6.82
CA LEU A 197 -14.00 8.89 -6.03
C LEU A 197 -12.59 9.43 -5.83
N ASP A 198 -12.33 10.62 -6.35
CA ASP A 198 -11.13 11.41 -6.10
C ASP A 198 -11.48 12.60 -5.19
N ILE A 199 -10.71 12.81 -4.12
CA ILE A 199 -10.76 13.98 -3.26
C ILE A 199 -9.44 14.74 -3.38
N PRO A 200 -9.38 15.76 -4.23
CA PRO A 200 -8.20 16.60 -4.37
C PRO A 200 -8.08 17.52 -3.14
N LEU A 201 -6.95 17.37 -2.41
CA LEU A 201 -6.66 18.13 -1.22
C LEU A 201 -5.77 19.33 -1.54
N SER A 202 -5.99 20.44 -0.84
CA SER A 202 -5.17 21.65 -0.97
C SER A 202 -3.76 21.44 -0.43
N GLU A 203 -2.76 22.05 -1.08
CA GLU A 203 -1.39 22.09 -0.57
C GLU A 203 -1.37 22.68 0.84
N GLY A 204 -0.64 22.03 1.76
CA GLY A 204 -0.51 22.49 3.15
C GLY A 204 -1.65 22.11 4.08
N MET A 205 -2.61 21.26 3.65
CA MET A 205 -3.68 20.76 4.52
C MET A 205 -3.10 20.04 5.74
N GLU A 206 -3.68 20.28 6.91
CA GLU A 206 -3.27 19.78 8.21
C GLU A 206 -4.21 18.68 8.74
N ASP A 207 -3.91 18.13 9.91
CA ASP A 207 -4.55 16.93 10.48
C ASP A 207 -6.07 17.03 10.58
N GLU A 208 -6.59 18.10 11.22
CA GLU A 208 -8.01 18.20 11.56
C GLU A 208 -8.91 18.17 10.31
N GLU A 209 -8.59 19.01 9.32
CA GLU A 209 -9.35 19.07 8.07
C GLU A 209 -9.25 17.75 7.28
N TYR A 210 -8.05 17.15 7.26
CA TYR A 210 -7.84 15.87 6.59
C TYR A 210 -8.69 14.75 7.20
N ILE A 211 -8.69 14.65 8.52
CA ILE A 211 -9.45 13.63 9.25
C ILE A 211 -10.95 13.83 9.08
N GLU A 212 -11.44 15.07 9.18
CA GLU A 212 -12.86 15.39 8.96
C GLU A 212 -13.34 14.95 7.57
N ILE A 213 -12.54 15.20 6.53
CA ILE A 213 -12.87 14.76 5.17
C ILE A 213 -12.95 13.23 5.10
N LEU A 214 -12.00 12.53 5.69
CA LEU A 214 -11.98 11.07 5.67
C LEU A 214 -13.15 10.46 6.44
N GLU A 215 -13.50 11.00 7.61
CA GLU A 215 -14.66 10.60 8.43
C GLU A 215 -15.98 10.79 7.69
N ASN A 216 -16.07 11.85 6.91
CA ASN A 216 -17.28 12.16 6.14
C ASN A 216 -17.46 11.29 4.89
N HIS A 217 -16.44 10.53 4.46
CA HIS A 217 -16.52 9.74 3.23
C HIS A 217 -16.41 8.23 3.46
N LEU A 218 -15.40 7.78 4.21
CA LEU A 218 -15.07 6.37 4.31
C LEU A 218 -16.21 5.47 4.80
N PRO A 219 -16.98 5.80 5.86
CA PRO A 219 -18.07 4.96 6.32
C PRO A 219 -19.18 4.80 5.27
N PHE A 220 -19.45 5.84 4.49
CA PHE A 220 -20.47 5.80 3.43
C PHE A 220 -20.00 4.94 2.26
N LEU A 221 -18.71 5.01 1.87
CA LEU A 221 -18.15 4.18 0.81
C LEU A 221 -18.24 2.69 1.17
N ILE A 222 -17.89 2.34 2.40
CA ILE A 222 -17.97 0.95 2.87
C ILE A 222 -19.43 0.47 2.87
N ARG A 223 -20.35 1.27 3.41
CA ARG A 223 -21.77 0.96 3.45
C ARG A 223 -22.39 0.77 2.07
N ASP A 224 -22.08 1.67 1.13
CA ASP A 224 -22.76 1.71 -0.16
C ASP A 224 -22.14 0.71 -1.15
N HIS A 225 -20.84 0.51 -1.11
CA HIS A 225 -20.16 -0.46 -1.97
C HIS A 225 -20.21 -1.89 -1.42
N GLN A 226 -20.27 -2.08 -0.09
CA GLN A 226 -20.27 -3.38 0.61
C GLN A 226 -19.14 -4.30 0.10
N PRO A 227 -17.86 -3.91 0.26
CA PRO A 227 -16.74 -4.71 -0.21
C PRO A 227 -16.56 -5.99 0.64
N ASP A 228 -16.07 -7.05 0.02
CA ASP A 228 -15.63 -8.27 0.72
C ASP A 228 -14.22 -8.10 1.32
N LEU A 229 -13.46 -7.13 0.82
CA LEU A 229 -12.09 -6.81 1.24
C LEU A 229 -11.78 -5.34 0.99
N ILE A 230 -11.11 -4.70 1.95
CA ILE A 230 -10.50 -3.38 1.78
C ILE A 230 -8.99 -3.56 1.59
N PHE A 231 -8.42 -2.91 0.56
CA PHE A 231 -6.98 -2.65 0.49
C PHE A 231 -6.70 -1.20 0.84
N PHE A 232 -5.87 -0.99 1.85
CA PHE A 232 -5.46 0.32 2.32
C PHE A 232 -4.02 0.62 1.87
N ASN A 233 -3.85 1.57 0.96
CA ASN A 233 -2.55 2.14 0.62
C ASN A 233 -2.21 3.25 1.61
N ALA A 234 -1.38 2.91 2.60
CA ALA A 234 -1.08 3.74 3.76
C ALA A 234 0.20 4.57 3.57
N GLY A 235 0.34 5.25 2.43
CA GLY A 235 1.47 6.15 2.20
C GLY A 235 1.70 7.08 3.40
N CYS A 236 2.94 7.20 3.88
CA CYS A 236 3.26 8.13 4.96
C CYS A 236 3.80 9.48 4.44
N ASP A 237 3.77 9.67 3.14
CA ASP A 237 4.17 10.90 2.45
C ASP A 237 3.20 12.10 2.54
N PRO A 238 1.95 11.99 3.11
CA PRO A 238 1.23 13.16 3.59
C PRO A 238 1.91 13.89 4.75
N HIS A 239 2.93 13.28 5.39
CA HIS A 239 3.64 13.87 6.53
C HIS A 239 4.35 15.19 6.15
N MET A 240 4.32 16.17 7.06
CA MET A 240 4.85 17.52 6.87
C MET A 240 6.35 17.58 6.51
N ASP A 241 7.13 16.57 6.89
CA ASP A 241 8.56 16.47 6.60
C ASP A 241 8.88 15.58 5.41
N ASP A 242 7.87 15.14 4.64
CA ASP A 242 8.13 14.38 3.44
C ASP A 242 8.58 15.32 2.29
N PRO A 243 9.74 15.07 1.69
CA PRO A 243 10.26 15.99 0.66
C PRO A 243 9.53 15.91 -0.69
N LEU A 244 8.66 14.91 -0.89
CA LEU A 244 7.89 14.73 -2.11
C LEU A 244 6.39 15.00 -1.90
N GLY A 245 5.91 14.98 -0.65
CA GLY A 245 4.56 15.36 -0.27
C GLY A 245 4.41 16.86 -0.08
N LYS A 246 3.19 17.37 -0.24
CA LYS A 246 2.85 18.78 -0.04
C LYS A 246 1.70 19.00 0.94
N LEU A 247 1.31 17.97 1.67
CA LEU A 247 0.43 18.08 2.83
C LEU A 247 1.26 18.33 4.10
N LYS A 248 0.60 18.57 5.23
CA LYS A 248 1.27 18.88 6.50
C LYS A 248 0.74 18.06 7.66
N LEU A 249 0.49 16.79 7.43
CA LEU A 249 0.09 15.91 8.50
C LEU A 249 1.26 15.68 9.47
N THR A 250 0.93 15.63 10.76
CA THR A 250 1.86 15.21 11.80
C THR A 250 1.93 13.68 11.92
N SER A 251 2.83 13.15 12.74
CA SER A 251 2.83 11.72 13.07
C SER A 251 1.56 11.30 13.82
N GLU A 252 1.02 12.19 14.65
CA GLU A 252 -0.25 12.02 15.34
C GLU A 252 -1.42 12.01 14.33
N GLY A 253 -1.40 12.90 13.34
CA GLY A 253 -2.38 12.92 12.23
C GLY A 253 -2.34 11.63 11.41
N LEU A 254 -1.15 11.11 11.06
CA LEU A 254 -1.00 9.81 10.40
C LEU A 254 -1.55 8.66 11.27
N MET A 255 -1.28 8.68 12.58
CA MET A 255 -1.81 7.68 13.51
C MET A 255 -3.35 7.74 13.59
N ALA A 256 -3.92 8.93 13.67
CA ALA A 256 -5.37 9.13 13.69
C ALA A 256 -6.01 8.64 12.39
N ARG A 257 -5.43 8.99 11.23
CA ARG A 257 -5.86 8.53 9.90
C ARG A 257 -5.89 7.01 9.81
N ASP A 258 -4.77 6.37 10.14
CA ASP A 258 -4.63 4.92 10.01
C ASP A 258 -5.55 4.20 10.99
N THR A 259 -5.67 4.68 12.23
CA THR A 259 -6.60 4.15 13.23
C THR A 259 -8.04 4.23 12.73
N LEU A 260 -8.45 5.39 12.22
CA LEU A 260 -9.79 5.61 11.66
C LEU A 260 -10.12 4.61 10.54
N VAL A 261 -9.18 4.36 9.62
CA VAL A 261 -9.39 3.42 8.52
C VAL A 261 -9.60 1.99 9.04
N PHE A 262 -8.75 1.53 9.96
CA PHE A 262 -8.88 0.17 10.53
C PHE A 262 -10.14 0.02 11.38
N GLU A 263 -10.46 1.01 12.24
CA GLU A 263 -11.66 0.95 13.09
C GLU A 263 -12.94 0.95 12.26
N THR A 264 -13.02 1.79 11.21
CA THR A 264 -14.18 1.82 10.33
C THR A 264 -14.38 0.49 9.61
N ALA A 265 -13.30 -0.14 9.12
CA ALA A 265 -13.36 -1.45 8.51
C ALA A 265 -13.84 -2.53 9.49
N VAL A 266 -13.26 -2.55 10.70
CA VAL A 266 -13.64 -3.52 11.76
C VAL A 266 -15.09 -3.32 12.21
N GLN A 267 -15.53 -2.08 12.42
CA GLN A 267 -16.92 -1.78 12.80
C GLN A 267 -17.92 -2.23 11.73
N ALA A 268 -17.53 -2.16 10.46
CA ALA A 268 -18.32 -2.66 9.35
C ALA A 268 -18.26 -4.19 9.17
N GLY A 269 -17.36 -4.89 9.89
CA GLY A 269 -17.12 -6.32 9.73
C GLY A 269 -16.41 -6.66 8.42
N ILE A 270 -15.63 -5.75 7.84
CA ILE A 270 -14.94 -5.93 6.56
C ILE A 270 -13.45 -6.20 6.80
N PRO A 271 -12.89 -7.30 6.25
CA PRO A 271 -11.45 -7.56 6.27
C PRO A 271 -10.65 -6.45 5.59
N ILE A 272 -9.46 -6.14 6.16
CA ILE A 272 -8.61 -5.07 5.63
C ILE A 272 -7.14 -5.48 5.56
N ALA A 273 -6.53 -5.29 4.38
CA ALA A 273 -5.11 -5.46 4.15
C ALA A 273 -4.45 -4.10 3.89
N ALA A 274 -3.41 -3.76 4.65
CA ALA A 274 -2.65 -2.53 4.44
C ALA A 274 -1.32 -2.80 3.74
N VAL A 275 -0.92 -1.87 2.87
CA VAL A 275 0.38 -1.79 2.21
C VAL A 275 1.03 -0.43 2.52
N LEU A 276 2.37 -0.33 2.45
CA LEU A 276 3.08 0.83 2.95
C LEU A 276 2.93 2.10 2.10
N GLY A 277 2.78 1.98 0.77
CA GLY A 277 2.75 3.15 -0.11
C GLY A 277 4.02 3.98 -0.14
N GLY A 278 3.87 5.25 -0.51
CA GLY A 278 4.93 6.25 -0.52
C GLY A 278 5.39 6.67 0.86
N GLY A 279 6.49 7.37 0.87
CA GLY A 279 7.14 7.88 2.07
C GLY A 279 8.64 7.97 1.85
N TYR A 280 9.16 9.19 2.01
CA TYR A 280 10.51 9.55 1.61
C TYR A 280 11.19 10.38 2.72
N SER A 281 12.46 10.12 2.92
CA SER A 281 13.38 10.92 3.75
C SER A 281 14.82 10.56 3.37
N ARG A 282 15.74 11.47 3.62
CA ARG A 282 17.18 11.17 3.58
C ARG A 282 17.63 10.39 4.80
N ASP A 283 16.95 10.56 5.93
CA ASP A 283 17.13 9.74 7.12
C ASP A 283 16.26 8.48 6.99
N HIS A 284 16.94 7.35 6.80
CA HIS A 284 16.27 6.06 6.61
C HIS A 284 15.63 5.52 7.90
N HIS A 285 16.10 5.92 9.07
CA HIS A 285 15.48 5.55 10.36
C HIS A 285 14.19 6.33 10.57
N GLU A 286 14.21 7.63 10.28
CA GLU A 286 13.03 8.48 10.38
C GLU A 286 11.89 7.96 9.49
N ILE A 287 12.19 7.63 8.23
CA ILE A 287 11.14 7.11 7.34
C ILE A 287 10.66 5.71 7.76
N ALA A 288 11.51 4.87 8.36
CA ALA A 288 11.08 3.60 8.95
C ALA A 288 10.14 3.83 10.15
N GLN A 289 10.42 4.83 11.00
CA GLN A 289 9.52 5.23 12.09
C GLN A 289 8.17 5.69 11.58
N ARG A 290 8.11 6.53 10.53
CA ARG A 290 6.85 6.97 9.93
C ARG A 290 6.05 5.79 9.36
N HIS A 291 6.68 4.88 8.63
CA HIS A 291 6.01 3.67 8.15
C HIS A 291 5.58 2.70 9.26
N SER A 292 6.20 2.77 10.45
CA SER A 292 5.75 1.95 11.58
C SER A 292 4.37 2.35 12.11
N ILE A 293 3.91 3.57 11.82
CA ILE A 293 2.64 4.12 12.30
C ILE A 293 1.46 3.24 11.87
N VAL A 294 1.38 2.87 10.60
CA VAL A 294 0.29 2.02 10.10
C VAL A 294 0.27 0.65 10.78
N VAL A 295 1.44 0.06 11.05
CA VAL A 295 1.52 -1.25 11.74
C VAL A 295 1.12 -1.12 13.20
N ARG A 296 1.47 0.00 13.86
CA ARG A 296 1.07 0.30 15.25
C ARG A 296 -0.44 0.50 15.34
N ALA A 297 -1.03 1.31 14.46
CA ALA A 297 -2.48 1.52 14.37
C ALA A 297 -3.20 0.18 14.17
N ALA A 298 -2.79 -0.60 13.17
CA ALA A 298 -3.33 -1.94 12.92
C ALA A 298 -3.22 -2.86 14.14
N SER A 299 -2.04 -2.87 14.82
CA SER A 299 -1.81 -3.72 15.99
C SER A 299 -2.71 -3.35 17.17
N ASN A 300 -2.92 -2.06 17.39
CA ASN A 300 -3.80 -1.57 18.47
C ASN A 300 -5.26 -1.97 18.21
N VAL A 301 -5.75 -1.71 16.99
CA VAL A 301 -7.13 -2.07 16.61
C VAL A 301 -7.32 -3.58 16.64
N TYR A 302 -6.35 -4.36 16.11
CA TYR A 302 -6.40 -5.82 16.12
C TYR A 302 -6.47 -6.41 17.54
N LYS A 303 -5.69 -5.89 18.49
CA LYS A 303 -5.72 -6.31 19.90
C LYS A 303 -7.08 -5.99 20.53
N ASN A 304 -7.55 -4.76 20.39
CA ASN A 304 -8.83 -4.31 20.96
C ASN A 304 -10.02 -5.15 20.46
N THR A 305 -10.05 -5.50 19.19
CA THR A 305 -11.09 -6.34 18.58
C THR A 305 -11.12 -7.72 19.19
N HIS A 306 -9.96 -8.32 19.47
CA HIS A 306 -9.88 -9.67 20.00
C HIS A 306 -10.04 -9.76 21.53
N GLU A 307 -9.78 -8.67 22.25
CA GLU A 307 -10.00 -8.59 23.71
C GLU A 307 -11.49 -8.31 24.04
N SER A 308 -12.17 -7.54 23.20
CA SER A 308 -13.60 -7.20 23.38
C SER A 308 -14.58 -8.30 22.94
N GLY A 309 -14.07 -9.42 22.42
CA GLY A 309 -14.91 -10.54 21.98
C GLY A 309 -15.80 -10.26 20.76
N ILE A 310 -15.52 -9.19 20.04
CA ILE A 310 -16.17 -8.89 18.77
C ILE A 310 -15.77 -9.99 17.78
N PRO A 311 -16.72 -10.68 17.12
CA PRO A 311 -16.37 -11.69 16.12
C PRO A 311 -15.45 -11.06 15.06
N SER A 312 -14.35 -11.74 14.73
CA SER A 312 -13.56 -11.38 13.55
C SER A 312 -14.45 -11.46 12.30
N PRO A 313 -14.37 -10.54 11.38
CA PRO A 313 -15.14 -10.56 10.14
C PRO A 313 -14.94 -11.82 9.33
#